data_821967e1aedb0913f775146836a015a5
#
_entry.id   821967e1aedb0913f775146836a015a5
#
_cell.length_a   1.000
_cell.length_b   1.000
_cell.length_c   1.000
_cell.angle_alpha   90.00
_cell.angle_beta   90.00
_cell.angle_gamma   90.00
#
_symmetry.space_group_name_H-M   'P 1'
#
loop_
_entity.id
_entity.type
_entity.pdbx_description
1 polymer ?
#
loop_
_entity_poly.entity_id
_entity_poly.type
_entity_poly.pdbx_seq_one_letter_code
_entity_poly.pdbx_strand_id
1 'polypeptide(L)'
;FDDGSLAFRRSCAHGVCGSDAMLVNGENILACQVLVKEVSTPIKIEPIRGLPVIKDLVVNMDSFFDSYKKVMPFLVNDDEPGERERLQSPEDRDRFEDTTKCILCAACTTSCPVFWTADTYVGPAAIVNAHRFVFDSRDNASKQRLEILKGVDGAFRCRTAFNCTTACPRGIQVTKAIE
;
A
#
# COMPACT_ATOMS: atom_id res chain seq x y z
N PHE A 1 -8.96 27.85 10.20
CA PHE A 1 -9.33 26.55 10.80
C PHE A 1 -10.31 26.84 11.93
N ASP A 2 -11.60 26.62 11.66
CA ASP A 2 -12.67 27.05 12.55
C ASP A 2 -12.88 26.08 13.72
N ASP A 3 -12.43 24.80 13.58
CA ASP A 3 -12.48 23.79 14.65
C ASP A 3 -11.11 23.12 14.83
N GLY A 4 -10.40 23.51 15.89
CA GLY A 4 -9.12 22.91 16.27
C GLY A 4 -9.23 21.57 16.97
N SER A 5 -10.45 21.06 17.23
CA SER A 5 -10.66 19.77 17.92
C SER A 5 -10.55 18.57 16.97
N LEU A 6 -10.77 18.77 15.66
CA LEU A 6 -10.74 17.70 14.66
C LEU A 6 -9.32 17.16 14.45
N ALA A 7 -9.15 15.86 14.67
CA ALA A 7 -7.88 15.16 14.49
C ALA A 7 -7.78 14.53 13.07
N PHE A 8 -6.70 14.83 12.37
CA PHE A 8 -6.35 14.22 11.08
C PHE A 8 -4.84 14.19 10.90
N ARG A 9 -4.36 13.31 10.02
CA ARG A 9 -2.93 13.26 9.67
C ARG A 9 -2.65 14.11 8.43
N ARG A 10 -1.59 14.90 8.50
CA ARG A 10 -1.07 15.70 7.38
C ARG A 10 0.43 15.89 7.55
N SER A 11 1.16 15.77 6.44
CA SER A 11 2.60 16.05 6.43
C SER A 11 2.97 16.87 5.19
N CYS A 12 3.33 16.23 4.06
CA CYS A 12 3.89 16.94 2.89
C CYS A 12 2.89 17.82 2.14
N ALA A 13 1.60 17.48 2.13
CA ALA A 13 0.54 18.12 1.34
C ALA A 13 0.81 18.13 -0.19
N HIS A 14 1.55 17.12 -0.71
CA HIS A 14 1.97 17.02 -2.12
C HIS A 14 1.67 15.65 -2.74
N GLY A 15 0.89 14.79 -2.06
CA GLY A 15 0.62 13.42 -2.53
C GLY A 15 1.82 12.48 -2.49
N VAL A 16 2.86 12.76 -1.69
CA VAL A 16 4.09 11.97 -1.60
C VAL A 16 4.19 11.14 -0.33
N CYS A 17 3.75 11.68 0.82
CA CYS A 17 3.90 10.99 2.10
C CYS A 17 2.76 10.01 2.42
N GLY A 18 1.59 10.14 1.80
CA GLY A 18 0.44 9.27 2.01
C GLY A 18 -0.26 9.41 3.37
N SER A 19 0.13 10.38 4.21
CA SER A 19 -0.38 10.48 5.59
C SER A 19 -1.84 10.89 5.69
N ASP A 20 -2.38 11.57 4.69
CA ASP A 20 -3.71 12.16 4.63
C ASP A 20 -4.72 11.35 3.82
N ALA A 21 -4.49 10.03 3.73
CA ALA A 21 -5.46 9.12 3.12
C ALA A 21 -6.75 9.09 3.94
N MET A 22 -7.89 9.32 3.29
CA MET A 22 -9.23 9.30 3.89
C MET A 22 -10.30 8.98 2.85
N LEU A 23 -11.52 8.71 3.30
CA LEU A 23 -12.67 8.61 2.41
C LEU A 23 -13.24 9.99 2.16
N VAL A 24 -13.40 10.34 0.89
CA VAL A 24 -14.18 11.51 0.46
C VAL A 24 -15.29 11.00 -0.44
N ASN A 25 -16.54 11.21 -0.01
CA ASN A 25 -17.73 10.67 -0.67
C ASN A 25 -17.66 9.15 -0.95
N GLY A 26 -17.01 8.40 -0.06
CA GLY A 26 -16.89 6.94 -0.16
C GLY A 26 -15.69 6.44 -0.96
N GLU A 27 -14.88 7.32 -1.57
CA GLU A 27 -13.66 6.96 -2.30
C GLU A 27 -12.41 7.17 -1.44
N ASN A 28 -11.51 6.19 -1.44
CA ASN A 28 -10.21 6.32 -0.78
C ASN A 28 -9.27 7.17 -1.64
N ILE A 29 -8.88 8.32 -1.11
CA ILE A 29 -8.03 9.29 -1.81
C ILE A 29 -7.05 9.95 -0.82
N LEU A 30 -6.04 10.64 -1.34
CA LEU A 30 -5.22 11.56 -0.56
C LEU A 30 -5.88 12.93 -0.57
N ALA A 31 -6.27 13.44 0.60
CA ALA A 31 -7.01 14.71 0.70
C ALA A 31 -6.25 15.89 0.11
N CYS A 32 -4.92 15.89 0.20
CA CYS A 32 -4.09 16.96 -0.35
C CYS A 32 -4.05 17.01 -1.90
N GLN A 33 -4.55 15.98 -2.58
CA GLN A 33 -4.62 15.93 -4.04
C GLN A 33 -6.02 16.22 -4.60
N VAL A 34 -6.99 16.49 -3.73
CA VAL A 34 -8.39 16.69 -4.11
C VAL A 34 -8.72 18.18 -4.12
N LEU A 35 -9.26 18.65 -5.22
CA LEU A 35 -9.80 20.02 -5.30
C LEU A 35 -11.27 20.00 -4.88
N VAL A 36 -11.62 20.82 -3.90
CA VAL A 36 -12.99 20.92 -3.37
C VAL A 36 -14.01 21.17 -4.48
N LYS A 37 -13.66 21.94 -5.52
CA LYS A 37 -14.52 22.23 -6.69
C LYS A 37 -14.84 21.00 -7.56
N GLU A 38 -14.07 19.91 -7.42
CA GLU A 38 -14.23 18.67 -8.18
C GLU A 38 -15.03 17.61 -7.40
N VAL A 39 -15.34 17.88 -6.15
CA VAL A 39 -16.10 16.98 -5.28
C VAL A 39 -17.57 17.40 -5.27
N SER A 40 -18.45 16.41 -5.48
CA SER A 40 -19.90 16.64 -5.39
C SER A 40 -20.33 16.99 -3.96
N THR A 41 -21.25 17.92 -3.84
CA THR A 41 -21.83 18.34 -2.55
C THR A 41 -23.11 17.53 -2.23
N PRO A 42 -23.37 17.19 -0.96
CA PRO A 42 -22.57 17.49 0.23
C PRO A 42 -21.28 16.68 0.28
N ILE A 43 -20.18 17.29 0.73
CA ILE A 43 -18.89 16.59 0.89
C ILE A 43 -18.90 15.82 2.21
N LYS A 44 -18.78 14.50 2.12
CA LYS A 44 -18.67 13.61 3.28
C LYS A 44 -17.23 13.12 3.42
N ILE A 45 -16.61 13.36 4.58
CA ILE A 45 -15.26 12.93 4.88
C ILE A 45 -15.33 11.89 6.02
N GLU A 46 -14.67 10.74 5.83
CA GLU A 46 -14.67 9.64 6.79
C GLU A 46 -13.25 9.06 6.90
N PRO A 47 -12.90 8.41 8.05
CA PRO A 47 -11.65 7.66 8.14
C PRO A 47 -11.63 6.49 7.16
N ILE A 48 -10.44 6.08 6.71
CA ILE A 48 -10.28 4.89 5.84
C ILE A 48 -10.82 3.64 6.56
N ARG A 49 -11.48 2.73 5.78
CA ARG A 49 -12.19 1.57 6.32
C ARG A 49 -11.26 0.41 6.69
N GLY A 50 -11.73 -0.44 7.63
CA GLY A 50 -11.05 -1.70 7.96
C GLY A 50 -9.86 -1.53 8.90
N LEU A 51 -9.59 -0.31 9.38
CA LEU A 51 -8.62 -0.03 10.42
C LEU A 51 -9.32 0.63 11.63
N PRO A 52 -8.94 0.30 12.88
CA PRO A 52 -9.56 0.88 14.07
C PRO A 52 -9.37 2.40 14.14
N VAL A 53 -10.45 3.13 14.38
CA VAL A 53 -10.38 4.59 14.57
C VAL A 53 -9.85 4.91 15.95
N ILE A 54 -8.83 5.76 16.02
CA ILE A 54 -8.28 6.30 17.27
C ILE A 54 -9.06 7.54 17.66
N LYS A 55 -9.18 8.50 16.73
CA LYS A 55 -9.93 9.74 16.93
C LYS A 55 -10.24 10.37 15.57
N ASP A 56 -11.47 10.75 15.32
CA ASP A 56 -11.94 11.43 14.11
C ASP A 56 -11.48 10.72 12.82
N LEU A 57 -10.55 11.32 12.05
CA LEU A 57 -9.99 10.78 10.83
C LEU A 57 -8.68 9.99 11.04
N VAL A 58 -8.23 9.86 12.29
CA VAL A 58 -6.99 9.14 12.63
C VAL A 58 -7.29 7.69 12.95
N VAL A 59 -6.69 6.77 12.19
CA VAL A 59 -6.80 5.32 12.39
C VAL A 59 -5.51 4.71 12.94
N ASN A 60 -5.63 3.56 13.63
CA ASN A 60 -4.48 2.75 14.00
C ASN A 60 -3.95 1.99 12.78
N MET A 61 -2.66 2.15 12.50
CA MET A 61 -1.99 1.55 11.35
C MET A 61 -1.14 0.31 11.71
N ASP A 62 -1.17 -0.15 12.96
CA ASP A 62 -0.27 -1.22 13.44
C ASP A 62 -0.45 -2.50 12.63
N SER A 63 -1.69 -2.99 12.46
CA SER A 63 -1.98 -4.20 11.68
C SER A 63 -1.54 -4.10 10.21
N PHE A 64 -1.66 -2.91 9.62
CA PHE A 64 -1.17 -2.64 8.27
C PHE A 64 0.35 -2.77 8.18
N PHE A 65 1.09 -2.15 9.12
CA PHE A 65 2.54 -2.23 9.13
C PHE A 65 3.05 -3.62 9.54
N ASP A 66 2.33 -4.34 10.38
CA ASP A 66 2.68 -5.73 10.72
C ASP A 66 2.55 -6.65 9.49
N SER A 67 1.50 -6.47 8.68
CA SER A 67 1.36 -7.18 7.40
C SER A 67 2.46 -6.81 6.40
N TYR A 68 2.83 -5.52 6.35
CA TYR A 68 3.96 -5.04 5.55
C TYR A 68 5.30 -5.70 5.99
N LYS A 69 5.59 -5.75 7.29
CA LYS A 69 6.82 -6.37 7.82
C LYS A 69 6.89 -7.86 7.52
N LYS A 70 5.76 -8.59 7.57
CA LYS A 70 5.70 -10.04 7.30
C LYS A 70 6.32 -10.43 5.96
N VAL A 71 6.21 -9.58 4.94
CA VAL A 71 6.73 -9.88 3.60
C VAL A 71 8.20 -9.50 3.40
N MET A 72 8.92 -9.17 4.47
CA MET A 72 10.34 -8.78 4.42
C MET A 72 10.61 -7.68 3.37
N PRO A 73 10.07 -6.45 3.58
CA PRO A 73 10.10 -5.38 2.57
C PRO A 73 11.46 -4.65 2.51
N PHE A 74 12.53 -5.41 2.38
CA PHE A 74 13.91 -4.93 2.28
C PHE A 74 14.73 -5.92 1.45
N LEU A 75 15.81 -5.46 0.84
CA LEU A 75 16.70 -6.30 0.05
C LEU A 75 17.42 -7.30 0.96
N VAL A 76 17.33 -8.59 0.64
CA VAL A 76 18.08 -9.67 1.28
C VAL A 76 19.06 -10.22 0.25
N ASN A 77 20.35 -10.19 0.58
CA ASN A 77 21.38 -10.78 -0.25
C ASN A 77 22.53 -11.26 0.64
N ASP A 78 22.72 -12.57 0.69
CA ASP A 78 23.70 -13.24 1.52
C ASP A 78 25.02 -13.52 0.77
N ASP A 79 25.10 -13.12 -0.51
CA ASP A 79 26.35 -13.26 -1.29
C ASP A 79 27.42 -12.30 -0.77
N GLU A 80 28.66 -12.75 -0.77
CA GLU A 80 29.79 -11.89 -0.42
C GLU A 80 29.77 -10.60 -1.26
N PRO A 81 29.92 -9.44 -0.61
CA PRO A 81 29.97 -8.19 -1.34
C PRO A 81 31.18 -8.17 -2.28
N GLY A 82 30.92 -7.93 -3.57
CA GLY A 82 31.99 -7.74 -4.55
C GLY A 82 32.75 -6.43 -4.31
N GLU A 83 33.79 -6.20 -5.12
CA GLU A 83 34.55 -4.92 -5.09
C GLU A 83 33.70 -3.70 -5.48
N ARG A 84 32.56 -3.91 -6.13
CA ARG A 84 31.63 -2.88 -6.62
C ARG A 84 30.21 -3.18 -6.20
N GLU A 85 29.31 -2.21 -6.43
CA GLU A 85 27.88 -2.35 -6.20
C GLU A 85 27.29 -3.52 -7.03
N ARG A 86 26.21 -4.13 -6.52
CA ARG A 86 25.46 -5.16 -7.25
C ARG A 86 24.74 -4.54 -8.44
N LEU A 87 25.20 -4.87 -9.63
CA LEU A 87 24.61 -4.36 -10.87
C LEU A 87 23.25 -5.00 -11.15
N GLN A 88 22.40 -4.23 -11.81
CA GLN A 88 21.09 -4.68 -12.29
C GLN A 88 20.86 -4.13 -13.69
N SER A 89 20.35 -4.97 -14.60
CA SER A 89 20.01 -4.52 -15.95
C SER A 89 18.75 -3.63 -15.94
N PRO A 90 18.59 -2.74 -16.95
CA PRO A 90 17.34 -2.00 -17.11
C PRO A 90 16.11 -2.92 -17.22
N GLU A 91 16.24 -4.06 -17.90
CA GLU A 91 15.17 -5.05 -18.10
C GLU A 91 14.76 -5.69 -16.76
N ASP A 92 15.73 -6.05 -15.92
CA ASP A 92 15.44 -6.59 -14.58
C ASP A 92 14.79 -5.52 -13.69
N ARG A 93 15.24 -4.29 -13.80
CA ARG A 93 14.65 -3.16 -13.07
C ARG A 93 13.19 -2.91 -13.47
N ASP A 94 12.88 -2.99 -14.73
CA ASP A 94 11.54 -2.76 -15.30
C ASP A 94 10.48 -3.73 -14.73
N ARG A 95 10.90 -4.95 -14.34
CA ARG A 95 10.02 -5.98 -13.77
C ARG A 95 9.29 -5.53 -12.51
N PHE A 96 9.88 -4.65 -11.72
CA PHE A 96 9.31 -4.19 -10.45
C PHE A 96 9.26 -2.66 -10.30
N GLU A 97 9.62 -1.91 -11.32
CA GLU A 97 9.64 -0.44 -11.30
C GLU A 97 8.32 0.15 -10.81
N ASP A 98 7.19 -0.34 -11.32
CA ASP A 98 5.88 0.16 -10.95
C ASP A 98 5.61 0.05 -9.44
N THR A 99 5.99 -1.07 -8.82
CA THR A 99 5.74 -1.33 -7.39
C THR A 99 6.62 -0.50 -6.46
N THR A 100 7.73 0.06 -6.95
CA THR A 100 8.60 0.95 -6.17
C THR A 100 7.97 2.30 -5.82
N LYS A 101 6.90 2.68 -6.53
CA LYS A 101 6.15 3.93 -6.32
C LYS A 101 5.31 3.92 -5.03
N CYS A 102 5.23 2.77 -4.32
CA CYS A 102 4.39 2.63 -3.14
C CYS A 102 4.84 3.57 -2.02
N ILE A 103 3.90 4.37 -1.50
CA ILE A 103 4.11 5.34 -0.41
C ILE A 103 3.48 4.89 0.92
N LEU A 104 3.03 3.65 1.02
CA LEU A 104 2.44 3.06 2.23
C LEU A 104 1.24 3.84 2.81
N CYS A 105 0.44 4.47 1.96
CA CYS A 105 -0.74 5.26 2.35
C CYS A 105 -1.95 4.43 2.79
N ALA A 106 -1.91 3.12 2.64
CA ALA A 106 -2.98 2.15 2.91
C ALA A 106 -4.24 2.26 2.03
N ALA A 107 -4.36 3.24 1.12
CA ALA A 107 -5.56 3.44 0.32
C ALA A 107 -5.99 2.16 -0.45
N CYS A 108 -5.07 1.43 -1.05
CA CYS A 108 -5.35 0.17 -1.75
C CYS A 108 -5.82 -0.95 -0.80
N THR A 109 -5.19 -1.10 0.36
CA THR A 109 -5.54 -2.12 1.36
C THR A 109 -6.92 -1.85 1.95
N THR A 110 -7.18 -0.62 2.32
CA THR A 110 -8.46 -0.21 2.92
C THR A 110 -9.61 -0.08 1.91
N SER A 111 -9.34 -0.12 0.61
CA SER A 111 -10.35 -0.25 -0.45
C SER A 111 -10.69 -1.71 -0.80
N CYS A 112 -9.93 -2.67 -0.29
CA CYS A 112 -10.10 -4.08 -0.63
C CYS A 112 -11.26 -4.71 0.14
N PRO A 113 -12.30 -5.24 -0.53
CA PRO A 113 -13.42 -5.88 0.16
C PRO A 113 -13.00 -7.13 0.94
N VAL A 114 -11.95 -7.83 0.51
CA VAL A 114 -11.41 -8.98 1.26
C VAL A 114 -10.79 -8.53 2.58
N PHE A 115 -10.09 -7.40 2.60
CA PHE A 115 -9.50 -6.85 3.82
C PHE A 115 -10.55 -6.47 4.87
N TRP A 116 -11.75 -6.05 4.44
CA TRP A 116 -12.84 -5.72 5.38
C TRP A 116 -13.45 -6.94 6.07
N THR A 117 -13.28 -8.13 5.50
CA THR A 117 -13.93 -9.37 5.97
C THR A 117 -12.97 -10.43 6.50
N ALA A 118 -11.66 -10.19 6.38
CA ALA A 118 -10.62 -11.14 6.75
C ALA A 118 -9.44 -10.42 7.40
N ASP A 119 -9.44 -10.31 8.71
CA ASP A 119 -8.45 -9.58 9.53
C ASP A 119 -7.01 -10.10 9.35
N THR A 120 -6.86 -11.35 8.93
CA THR A 120 -5.58 -12.01 8.74
C THR A 120 -4.97 -11.81 7.36
N TYR A 121 -5.76 -11.33 6.39
CA TYR A 121 -5.30 -11.10 5.03
C TYR A 121 -4.19 -10.05 4.99
N VAL A 122 -3.04 -10.40 4.41
CA VAL A 122 -1.87 -9.49 4.35
C VAL A 122 -2.14 -8.17 3.61
N GLY A 123 -3.09 -8.18 2.71
CA GLY A 123 -3.55 -6.98 1.99
C GLY A 123 -2.72 -6.60 0.77
N PRO A 124 -3.33 -5.82 -0.13
CA PRO A 124 -2.71 -5.43 -1.40
C PRO A 124 -1.35 -4.73 -1.26
N ALA A 125 -1.20 -3.82 -0.30
CA ALA A 125 0.04 -3.07 -0.13
C ALA A 125 1.23 -3.96 0.27
N ALA A 126 1.01 -4.96 1.14
CA ALA A 126 2.05 -5.92 1.50
C ALA A 126 2.47 -6.75 0.28
N ILE A 127 1.51 -7.23 -0.53
CA ILE A 127 1.80 -8.00 -1.74
C ILE A 127 2.59 -7.17 -2.77
N VAL A 128 2.19 -5.91 -2.99
CA VAL A 128 2.95 -4.97 -3.85
C VAL A 128 4.40 -4.81 -3.39
N ASN A 129 4.62 -4.71 -2.08
CA ASN A 129 5.97 -4.60 -1.54
C ASN A 129 6.74 -5.92 -1.57
N ALA A 130 6.07 -7.08 -1.47
CA ALA A 130 6.69 -8.37 -1.72
C ALA A 130 7.10 -8.51 -3.20
N HIS A 131 6.22 -8.16 -4.14
CA HIS A 131 6.48 -8.18 -5.59
C HIS A 131 7.78 -7.43 -5.92
N ARG A 132 7.98 -6.24 -5.35
CA ARG A 132 9.19 -5.45 -5.56
C ARG A 132 10.47 -6.26 -5.33
N PHE A 133 10.53 -7.09 -4.27
CA PHE A 133 11.72 -7.86 -3.92
C PHE A 133 11.74 -9.26 -4.51
N VAL A 134 10.58 -9.85 -4.81
CA VAL A 134 10.49 -11.14 -5.52
C VAL A 134 11.08 -11.02 -6.92
N PHE A 135 10.90 -9.88 -7.57
CA PHE A 135 11.40 -9.62 -8.93
C PHE A 135 12.71 -8.84 -8.99
N ASP A 136 13.30 -8.47 -7.84
CA ASP A 136 14.61 -7.84 -7.82
C ASP A 136 15.71 -8.91 -8.03
N SER A 137 16.43 -8.86 -9.15
CA SER A 137 17.49 -9.81 -9.51
C SER A 137 18.66 -9.84 -8.51
N ARG A 138 18.72 -8.89 -7.61
CA ARG A 138 19.75 -8.79 -6.56
C ARG A 138 19.31 -9.39 -5.22
N ASP A 139 18.06 -9.86 -5.12
CA ASP A 139 17.47 -10.39 -3.87
C ASP A 139 17.50 -11.93 -3.85
N ASN A 140 17.92 -12.52 -2.73
CA ASN A 140 18.02 -13.98 -2.55
C ASN A 140 16.86 -14.57 -1.75
N ALA A 141 15.90 -13.75 -1.25
CA ALA A 141 14.80 -14.22 -0.39
C ALA A 141 13.45 -14.39 -1.12
N SER A 142 13.43 -14.39 -2.46
CA SER A 142 12.20 -14.51 -3.24
C SER A 142 11.38 -15.76 -2.85
N LYS A 143 12.05 -16.91 -2.66
CA LYS A 143 11.38 -18.15 -2.25
C LYS A 143 10.68 -18.00 -0.89
N GLN A 144 11.34 -17.37 0.09
CA GLN A 144 10.78 -17.16 1.43
C GLN A 144 9.53 -16.27 1.37
N ARG A 145 9.56 -15.20 0.57
CA ARG A 145 8.39 -14.32 0.37
C ARG A 145 7.24 -15.04 -0.31
N LEU A 146 7.53 -15.86 -1.32
CA LEU A 146 6.50 -16.66 -2.00
C LEU A 146 5.87 -17.70 -1.05
N GLU A 147 6.63 -18.29 -0.12
CA GLU A 147 6.06 -19.17 0.90
C GLU A 147 5.06 -18.42 1.82
N ILE A 148 5.36 -17.17 2.18
CA ILE A 148 4.44 -16.32 2.95
C ILE A 148 3.19 -16.01 2.12
N LEU A 149 3.37 -15.63 0.86
CA LEU A 149 2.27 -15.21 -0.02
C LEU A 149 1.36 -16.36 -0.45
N LYS A 150 1.85 -17.61 -0.51
CA LYS A 150 1.02 -18.77 -0.84
C LYS A 150 0.15 -19.24 0.34
N GLY A 151 0.43 -18.75 1.54
CA GLY A 151 -0.36 -19.05 2.74
C GLY A 151 -1.84 -18.69 2.57
N VAL A 152 -2.67 -19.25 3.45
CA VAL A 152 -4.14 -19.06 3.42
C VAL A 152 -4.55 -17.58 3.47
N ASP A 153 -3.73 -16.72 4.07
CA ASP A 153 -3.96 -15.29 4.22
C ASP A 153 -3.15 -14.44 3.20
N GLY A 154 -2.52 -15.10 2.25
CA GLY A 154 -1.68 -14.50 1.23
C GLY A 154 -2.41 -14.12 -0.06
N ALA A 155 -1.69 -14.13 -1.19
CA ALA A 155 -2.16 -13.64 -2.48
C ALA A 155 -3.44 -14.32 -3.00
N PHE A 156 -3.62 -15.63 -2.73
CA PHE A 156 -4.79 -16.38 -3.18
C PHE A 156 -6.12 -15.95 -2.55
N ARG A 157 -6.11 -15.10 -1.54
CA ARG A 157 -7.34 -14.46 -1.05
C ARG A 157 -7.85 -13.37 -1.98
N CYS A 158 -7.06 -12.88 -2.91
CA CYS A 158 -7.48 -11.88 -3.87
C CYS A 158 -8.73 -12.36 -4.65
N ARG A 159 -9.67 -11.47 -4.88
CA ARG A 159 -10.90 -11.70 -5.67
C ARG A 159 -10.96 -10.83 -6.91
N THR A 160 -9.84 -10.25 -7.30
CA THR A 160 -9.68 -9.45 -8.53
C THR A 160 -10.78 -8.37 -8.68
N ALA A 161 -11.07 -7.68 -7.55
CA ALA A 161 -12.11 -6.63 -7.53
C ALA A 161 -11.63 -5.28 -8.09
N PHE A 162 -10.34 -5.13 -8.37
CA PHE A 162 -9.66 -3.93 -8.89
C PHE A 162 -9.72 -2.67 -8.01
N ASN A 163 -10.49 -2.65 -6.94
CA ASN A 163 -10.60 -1.49 -6.04
C ASN A 163 -9.23 -0.96 -5.58
N CYS A 164 -8.28 -1.85 -5.33
CA CYS A 164 -6.92 -1.49 -4.89
C CYS A 164 -6.14 -0.74 -5.98
N THR A 165 -6.30 -1.13 -7.25
CA THR A 165 -5.68 -0.45 -8.39
C THR A 165 -6.30 0.92 -8.60
N THR A 166 -7.63 1.01 -8.55
CA THR A 166 -8.37 2.27 -8.70
C THR A 166 -8.03 3.28 -7.59
N ALA A 167 -7.92 2.80 -6.34
CA ALA A 167 -7.64 3.66 -5.19
C ALA A 167 -6.16 4.07 -5.07
N CYS A 168 -5.25 3.53 -5.88
CA CYS A 168 -3.83 3.84 -5.74
C CYS A 168 -3.48 5.25 -6.22
N PRO A 169 -3.10 6.20 -5.32
CA PRO A 169 -2.80 7.58 -5.72
C PRO A 169 -1.47 7.69 -6.51
N ARG A 170 -0.70 6.60 -6.58
CA ARG A 170 0.56 6.54 -7.35
C ARG A 170 0.41 5.83 -8.69
N GLY A 171 -0.81 5.39 -9.04
CA GLY A 171 -1.11 4.72 -10.30
C GLY A 171 -0.50 3.32 -10.44
N ILE A 172 -0.12 2.69 -9.32
CA ILE A 172 0.42 1.32 -9.32
C ILE A 172 -0.66 0.35 -9.81
N GLN A 173 -0.29 -0.53 -10.73
CA GLN A 173 -1.15 -1.62 -11.19
C GLN A 173 -1.20 -2.74 -10.13
N VAL A 174 -1.83 -2.43 -8.99
CA VAL A 174 -1.80 -3.28 -7.78
C VAL A 174 -2.32 -4.69 -8.06
N THR A 175 -3.43 -4.81 -8.79
CA THR A 175 -4.01 -6.13 -9.12
C THR A 175 -3.03 -6.95 -9.97
N LYS A 176 -2.38 -6.34 -10.96
CA LYS A 176 -1.36 -6.99 -11.78
C LYS A 176 -0.15 -7.49 -10.97
N ALA A 177 0.22 -6.77 -9.92
CA ALA A 177 1.31 -7.19 -9.03
C ALA A 177 0.89 -8.34 -8.07
N ILE A 178 -0.41 -8.59 -7.92
CA ILE A 178 -0.94 -9.71 -7.11
C ILE A 178 -1.07 -10.99 -7.94
N GLU A 179 -1.44 -10.89 -9.20
CA GLU A 179 -1.62 -12.00 -10.17
C GLU A 179 -0.28 -12.56 -10.65
#